data_9347a91e5c5607f442f348ef56595895
#
_entry.id   9347a91e5c5607f442f348ef56595895
#
_cell.length_a   1.000
_cell.length_b   1.000
_cell.length_c   1.000
_cell.angle_alpha   90.00
_cell.angle_beta   90.00
_cell.angle_gamma   90.00
#
_symmetry.space_group_name_H-M   'P 1'
#
loop_
_entity.id
_entity.type
_entity.pdbx_description
1 polymer ?
#
loop_
_entity_poly.entity_id
_entity_poly.type
_entity_poly.pdbx_seq_one_letter_code
_entity_poly.pdbx_strand_id
1 'polypeptide(L)'
;MTRDEIFALFDRREAAWEARDAHALTADHATDGVVVSPTGGVLEGVVEIERIYRVWFTAFPDLVFATEDLLVDDNRVCLLCRITGSHAGEFFGMPPTGRRIEVAGAFI
;
A
#
# COMPACT_ATOMS: atom_id res chain seq x y z
N MET A 1 -18.61 -6.53 6.75
CA MET A 1 -17.71 -6.37 7.91
C MET A 1 -18.26 -5.34 8.86
N THR A 2 -18.15 -5.58 10.14
CA THR A 2 -18.44 -4.55 11.15
C THR A 2 -17.37 -3.47 11.18
N ARG A 3 -17.66 -2.35 11.81
CA ARG A 3 -16.69 -1.27 12.00
C ARG A 3 -15.44 -1.76 12.75
N ASP A 4 -15.62 -2.56 13.81
CA ASP A 4 -14.50 -3.11 14.58
C ASP A 4 -13.65 -4.09 13.76
N GLU A 5 -14.27 -4.90 12.92
CA GLU A 5 -13.55 -5.79 11.99
C GLU A 5 -12.71 -5.00 10.97
N ILE A 6 -13.25 -3.88 10.48
CA ILE A 6 -12.54 -2.99 9.56
C ILE A 6 -11.31 -2.37 10.23
N PHE A 7 -11.47 -1.86 11.47
CA PHE A 7 -10.33 -1.32 12.20
C PHE A 7 -9.26 -2.37 12.49
N ALA A 8 -9.67 -3.59 12.86
CA ALA A 8 -8.75 -4.71 13.09
C ALA A 8 -7.99 -5.09 11.80
N LEU A 9 -8.67 -5.07 10.65
CA LEU A 9 -8.06 -5.31 9.35
C LEU A 9 -6.95 -4.29 9.07
N PHE A 10 -7.22 -3.00 9.26
CA PHE A 10 -6.24 -1.95 8.97
C PHE A 10 -5.10 -1.93 9.99
N ASP A 11 -5.32 -2.34 11.23
CA ASP A 11 -4.23 -2.55 12.19
C ASP A 11 -3.26 -3.65 11.70
N ARG A 12 -3.79 -4.75 11.19
CA ARG A 12 -2.94 -5.81 10.59
C ARG A 12 -2.19 -5.30 9.36
N ARG A 13 -2.84 -4.51 8.54
CA ARG A 13 -2.20 -3.92 7.35
C ARG A 13 -1.08 -2.97 7.73
N GLU A 14 -1.26 -2.17 8.78
CA GLU A 14 -0.22 -1.27 9.27
C GLU A 14 1.01 -2.05 9.73
N ALA A 15 0.82 -3.15 10.46
CA ALA A 15 1.90 -4.04 10.87
C ALA A 15 2.62 -4.66 9.66
N ALA A 16 1.87 -5.04 8.62
CA ALA A 16 2.43 -5.58 7.38
C ALA A 16 3.25 -4.53 6.61
N TRP A 17 2.81 -3.27 6.59
CA TRP A 17 3.59 -2.17 6.04
C TRP A 17 4.91 -1.97 6.79
N GLU A 18 4.88 -1.99 8.11
CA GLU A 18 6.09 -1.88 8.93
C GLU A 18 7.08 -3.03 8.67
N ALA A 19 6.56 -4.25 8.52
CA ALA A 19 7.37 -5.42 8.21
C ALA A 19 7.80 -5.50 6.74
N ARG A 20 7.28 -4.62 5.87
CA ARG A 20 7.47 -4.65 4.42
C ARG A 20 7.09 -6.00 3.84
N ASP A 21 5.97 -6.54 4.30
CA ASP A 21 5.48 -7.87 3.93
C ASP A 21 4.41 -7.75 2.84
N ALA A 22 4.85 -7.81 1.60
CA ALA A 22 3.97 -7.72 0.43
C ALA A 22 2.92 -8.84 0.40
N HIS A 23 3.29 -10.04 0.83
CA HIS A 23 2.38 -11.17 0.87
C HIS A 23 1.26 -10.95 1.90
N ALA A 24 1.59 -10.48 3.10
CA ALA A 24 0.61 -10.19 4.13
C ALA A 24 -0.36 -9.08 3.71
N LEU A 25 0.15 -8.03 3.07
CA LEU A 25 -0.68 -6.96 2.51
C LEU A 25 -1.65 -7.48 1.45
N THR A 26 -1.15 -8.36 0.58
CA THR A 26 -1.96 -8.94 -0.51
C THR A 26 -3.01 -9.90 0.01
N ALA A 27 -2.73 -10.63 1.10
CA ALA A 27 -3.64 -11.61 1.66
C ALA A 27 -4.98 -11.03 2.12
N ASP A 28 -5.02 -9.74 2.42
CA ASP A 28 -6.26 -9.04 2.80
C ASP A 28 -7.10 -8.58 1.59
N HIS A 29 -6.58 -8.71 0.38
CA HIS A 29 -7.34 -8.45 -0.84
C HIS A 29 -8.18 -9.65 -1.24
N ALA A 30 -9.34 -9.41 -1.84
CA ALA A 30 -10.10 -10.49 -2.47
C ALA A 30 -9.32 -11.08 -3.64
N THR A 31 -9.50 -12.38 -3.91
CA THR A 31 -8.76 -13.08 -4.99
C THR A 31 -9.02 -12.49 -6.36
N ASP A 32 -10.19 -11.90 -6.58
CA ASP A 32 -10.60 -11.19 -7.79
C ASP A 32 -10.55 -9.66 -7.61
N GLY A 33 -9.87 -9.19 -6.58
CA GLY A 33 -9.76 -7.77 -6.28
C GLY A 33 -9.07 -6.98 -7.39
N VAL A 34 -9.43 -5.71 -7.48
CA VAL A 34 -8.86 -4.77 -8.45
C VAL A 34 -8.28 -3.58 -7.70
N VAL A 35 -7.05 -3.24 -8.02
CA VAL A 35 -6.39 -2.04 -7.52
C VAL A 35 -6.15 -1.09 -8.69
N VAL A 36 -6.57 0.16 -8.54
CA VAL A 36 -6.27 1.21 -9.50
C VAL A 36 -5.20 2.12 -8.89
N SER A 37 -4.05 2.16 -9.53
CA SER A 37 -2.89 2.90 -9.04
C SER A 37 -2.49 3.97 -10.06
N PRO A 38 -2.24 5.22 -9.63
CA PRO A 38 -1.73 6.26 -10.54
C PRO A 38 -0.40 5.91 -11.19
N THR A 39 0.42 5.10 -10.53
CA THR A 39 1.74 4.71 -11.02
C THR A 39 1.76 3.34 -11.68
N GLY A 40 0.98 2.39 -11.17
CA GLY A 40 0.96 1.00 -11.64
C GLY A 40 -0.17 0.65 -12.60
N GLY A 41 -1.14 1.55 -12.78
CA GLY A 41 -2.31 1.30 -13.61
C GLY A 41 -3.35 0.43 -12.92
N VAL A 42 -4.12 -0.31 -13.72
CA VAL A 42 -5.15 -1.22 -13.21
C VAL A 42 -4.52 -2.60 -12.96
N LEU A 43 -4.62 -3.08 -11.74
CA LEU A 43 -4.04 -4.35 -11.30
C LEU A 43 -5.18 -5.29 -10.92
N GLU A 44 -5.27 -6.43 -11.59
CA GLU A 44 -6.33 -7.40 -11.38
C GLU A 44 -5.76 -8.69 -10.78
N GLY A 45 -6.33 -9.10 -9.66
CA GLY A 45 -5.97 -10.33 -8.97
C GLY A 45 -4.74 -10.21 -8.08
N VAL A 46 -4.59 -11.18 -7.18
CA VAL A 46 -3.60 -11.14 -6.11
C VAL A 46 -2.14 -11.17 -6.60
N VAL A 47 -1.88 -11.82 -7.73
CA VAL A 47 -0.51 -11.88 -8.27
C VAL A 47 -0.01 -10.50 -8.68
N GLU A 48 -0.83 -9.75 -9.42
CA GLU A 48 -0.47 -8.39 -9.84
C GLU A 48 -0.43 -7.42 -8.66
N ILE A 49 -1.35 -7.55 -7.71
CA ILE A 49 -1.41 -6.70 -6.51
C ILE A 49 -0.16 -6.93 -5.66
N GLU A 50 0.24 -8.19 -5.43
CA GLU A 50 1.47 -8.48 -4.69
C GLU A 50 2.70 -7.91 -5.38
N ARG A 51 2.75 -8.00 -6.70
CA ARG A 51 3.85 -7.44 -7.49
C ARG A 51 4.03 -5.94 -7.25
N ILE A 52 2.92 -5.19 -7.19
CA ILE A 52 3.01 -3.74 -6.98
C ILE A 52 3.53 -3.40 -5.57
N TYR A 53 3.14 -4.13 -4.56
CA TYR A 53 3.71 -3.95 -3.22
C TYR A 53 5.21 -4.22 -3.22
N ARG A 54 5.66 -5.27 -3.90
CA ARG A 54 7.09 -5.59 -4.01
C ARG A 54 7.87 -4.52 -4.75
N VAL A 55 7.29 -3.92 -5.80
CA VAL A 55 7.91 -2.81 -6.52
C VAL A 55 8.18 -1.63 -5.58
N TRP A 56 7.19 -1.27 -4.75
CA TRP A 56 7.34 -0.19 -3.79
C TRP A 56 8.43 -0.49 -2.75
N PHE A 57 8.46 -1.69 -2.19
CA PHE A 57 9.46 -2.07 -1.19
C PHE A 57 10.86 -2.19 -1.77
N THR A 58 10.99 -2.60 -3.02
CA THR A 58 12.28 -2.64 -3.72
C THR A 58 12.80 -1.24 -4.01
N ALA A 59 11.93 -0.37 -4.50
CA ALA A 59 12.31 1.00 -4.82
C ALA A 59 12.61 1.84 -3.57
N PHE A 60 11.88 1.60 -2.49
CA PHE A 60 12.00 2.33 -1.23
C PHE A 60 12.21 1.38 -0.06
N PRO A 61 13.43 0.84 0.14
CA PRO A 61 13.70 -0.15 1.20
C PRO A 61 13.52 0.40 2.61
N ASP A 62 13.56 1.72 2.77
CA ASP A 62 13.32 2.43 4.04
C ASP A 62 11.91 3.02 4.14
N LEU A 63 10.98 2.54 3.32
CA LEU A 63 9.61 3.07 3.26
C LEU A 63 8.94 3.05 4.64
N VAL A 64 8.34 4.19 4.98
CA VAL A 64 7.47 4.34 6.14
C VAL A 64 6.07 4.71 5.66
N PHE A 65 5.10 3.92 6.07
CA PHE A 65 3.69 4.16 5.81
C PHE A 65 3.02 4.61 7.10
N ALA A 66 2.55 5.84 7.12
CA ALA A 66 1.87 6.40 8.28
C ALA A 66 0.39 6.64 7.97
N THR A 67 -0.48 6.02 8.76
CA THR A 67 -1.92 6.31 8.70
C THR A 67 -2.20 7.62 9.41
N GLU A 68 -2.82 8.56 8.70
CA GLU A 68 -3.25 9.83 9.28
C GLU A 68 -4.69 9.78 9.74
N ASP A 69 -5.57 9.14 8.97
CA ASP A 69 -6.98 8.99 9.32
C ASP A 69 -7.59 7.80 8.59
N LEU A 70 -8.61 7.22 9.18
CA LEU A 70 -9.38 6.12 8.60
C LEU A 70 -10.87 6.47 8.69
N LEU A 71 -11.46 6.76 7.54
CA LEU A 71 -12.86 7.12 7.42
C LEU A 71 -13.65 5.88 6.99
N VAL A 72 -14.67 5.53 7.76
CA VAL A 72 -15.49 4.35 7.50
C VAL A 72 -16.93 4.77 7.32
N ASP A 73 -17.51 4.39 6.19
CA ASP A 73 -18.92 4.59 5.88
C ASP A 73 -19.49 3.27 5.39
N ASP A 74 -20.13 2.53 6.30
CA ASP A 74 -20.67 1.19 6.07
C ASP A 74 -19.59 0.24 5.52
N ASN A 75 -19.68 -0.17 4.25
CA ASN A 75 -18.70 -1.06 3.61
C ASN A 75 -17.65 -0.31 2.78
N ARG A 76 -17.61 1.00 2.90
CA ARG A 76 -16.62 1.84 2.21
C ARG A 76 -15.62 2.41 3.21
N VAL A 77 -14.36 2.41 2.83
CA VAL A 77 -13.27 2.91 3.66
C VAL A 77 -12.41 3.86 2.85
N CYS A 78 -12.06 4.98 3.45
CA CYS A 78 -11.03 5.86 2.91
C CYS A 78 -9.89 5.96 3.93
N LEU A 79 -8.71 5.51 3.53
CA LEU A 79 -7.50 5.60 4.34
C LEU A 79 -6.67 6.79 3.86
N LEU A 80 -6.48 7.76 4.74
CA LEU A 80 -5.57 8.88 4.50
C LEU A 80 -4.22 8.53 5.09
N CYS A 81 -3.18 8.62 4.28
CA CYS A 81 -1.85 8.17 4.67
C CYS A 81 -0.76 9.11 4.15
N ARG A 82 0.42 8.94 4.71
CA ARG A 82 1.65 9.58 4.24
C ARG A 82 2.71 8.52 4.09
N ILE A 83 3.37 8.52 2.94
CA ILE A 83 4.44 7.59 2.62
C ILE A 83 5.73 8.39 2.47
N THR A 84 6.77 7.96 3.17
CA THR A 84 8.11 8.52 3.04
C THR A 84 9.11 7.43 2.73
N GLY A 85 10.18 7.78 2.04
CA GLY A 85 11.24 6.85 1.73
C GLY A 85 12.30 7.47 0.82
N SER A 86 13.39 6.74 0.64
CA SER A 86 14.49 7.12 -0.26
C SER A 86 14.49 6.21 -1.49
N HIS A 87 14.55 6.82 -2.68
CA HIS A 87 14.51 6.10 -3.95
C HIS A 87 15.86 5.41 -4.19
N ALA A 88 16.00 4.20 -3.70
CA ALA A 88 17.25 3.43 -3.74
C ALA A 88 17.22 2.25 -4.71
N GLY A 89 16.03 1.89 -5.24
CA GLY A 89 15.86 0.82 -6.22
C GLY A 89 15.05 1.28 -7.42
N GLU A 90 14.98 0.45 -8.45
CA GLU A 90 14.18 0.73 -9.64
C GLU A 90 12.70 0.88 -9.30
N PHE A 91 12.04 1.90 -9.86
CA PHE A 91 10.62 2.16 -9.68
C PHE A 91 9.95 2.34 -11.04
N PHE A 92 9.19 1.34 -11.48
CA PHE A 92 8.51 1.31 -12.79
C PHE A 92 9.42 1.71 -13.96
N GLY A 93 10.61 1.09 -14.04
CA GLY A 93 11.58 1.36 -15.07
C GLY A 93 12.46 2.59 -14.83
N MET A 94 12.20 3.36 -13.78
CA MET A 94 12.99 4.52 -13.42
C MET A 94 14.19 4.09 -12.57
N PRO A 95 15.44 4.41 -12.97
CA PRO A 95 16.61 4.11 -12.17
C PRO A 95 16.61 4.83 -10.82
N PRO A 96 17.28 4.28 -9.80
CA PRO A 96 17.32 4.91 -8.48
C PRO A 96 17.95 6.30 -8.54
N THR A 97 17.32 7.27 -7.89
CA THR A 97 17.75 8.66 -7.87
C THR A 97 18.44 9.07 -6.56
N GLY A 98 18.29 8.26 -5.51
CA GLY A 98 18.75 8.59 -4.17
C GLY A 98 17.94 9.69 -3.47
N ARG A 99 16.91 10.20 -4.12
CA ARG A 99 16.09 11.28 -3.57
C ARG A 99 15.10 10.76 -2.53
N ARG A 100 14.90 11.56 -1.49
CA ARG A 100 13.84 11.30 -0.53
C ARG A 100 12.50 11.75 -1.11
N ILE A 101 11.49 10.93 -0.93
CA ILE A 101 10.12 11.26 -1.30
C ILE A 101 9.24 11.40 -0.06
N GLU A 102 8.20 12.22 -0.21
CA GLU A 102 7.11 12.32 0.75
C GLU A 102 5.82 12.44 -0.05
N VAL A 103 4.91 11.48 0.12
CA VAL A 103 3.67 11.42 -0.63
C VAL A 103 2.50 11.33 0.34
N ALA A 104 1.54 12.23 0.17
CA ALA A 104 0.24 12.12 0.83
C ALA A 104 -0.70 11.37 -0.11
N GLY A 105 -1.38 10.35 0.41
CA GLY A 105 -2.25 9.51 -0.39
C GLY A 105 -3.58 9.22 0.27
N ALA A 106 -4.52 8.77 -0.55
CA ALA A 106 -5.81 8.26 -0.09
C ALA A 106 -6.07 6.93 -0.77
N PHE A 107 -6.44 5.92 0.01
CA PHE A 107 -6.91 4.62 -0.47
C PHE A 107 -8.40 4.53 -0.20
N ILE A 108 -9.18 4.20 -1.20
CA ILE A 108 -10.64 4.18 -1.14
C ILE A 108 -11.16 2.76 -1.34
#